data_f2454e6a59077441220d9ddf064267b0
#
_entry.id   f2454e6a59077441220d9ddf064267b0
#
_cell.length_a   1.000
_cell.length_b   1.000
_cell.length_c   1.000
_cell.angle_alpha   90.00
_cell.angle_beta   90.00
_cell.angle_gamma   90.00
#
_symmetry.space_group_name_H-M   'P 1'
#
loop_
_entity.id
_entity.type
_entity.pdbx_description
1 polymer ?
#
loop_
_entity_poly.entity_id
_entity_poly.type
_entity_poly.pdbx_seq_one_letter_code
_entity_poly.pdbx_strand_id
1 'polypeptide(L)'
;MKLSSAKYLFGQGIRNVWTNRVMSFASFCILMVSLLLVGFSVLFTANINRFIGEIASKNEVEIFLNDNTTDEYIDSMGTALKNMPNVSDVVFYSKEQGFADYKAKMENAESIFESIGDESTFPDAYKIKVKDVSKMGATITEIGKMENIYSISDPKDFADLLT
;
A
#
# COMPACT_ATOMS: atom_id res chain seq x y z
N MET A 1 -49.99 -8.79 13.70
CA MET A 1 -50.26 -7.34 13.81
C MET A 1 -50.98 -6.90 12.54
N LYS A 2 -52.18 -6.27 12.65
CA LYS A 2 -52.96 -5.88 11.48
C LYS A 2 -52.30 -4.66 10.79
N LEU A 3 -52.19 -4.68 9.47
CA LEU A 3 -51.61 -3.57 8.65
C LEU A 3 -52.23 -2.19 8.96
N SER A 4 -53.54 -2.19 9.37
CA SER A 4 -54.26 -0.99 9.79
C SER A 4 -53.67 -0.32 11.02
N SER A 5 -53.19 -1.11 12.00
CA SER A 5 -52.53 -0.58 13.21
C SER A 5 -51.20 0.05 12.94
N ALA A 6 -50.40 -0.53 12.01
CA ALA A 6 -49.11 0.03 11.59
C ALA A 6 -49.29 1.38 10.88
N LYS A 7 -50.28 1.47 9.99
CA LYS A 7 -50.61 2.73 9.25
C LYS A 7 -51.07 3.83 10.21
N TYR A 8 -51.88 3.50 11.21
CA TYR A 8 -52.34 4.43 12.25
C TYR A 8 -51.17 4.95 13.08
N LEU A 9 -50.32 4.05 13.57
CA LEU A 9 -49.13 4.43 14.36
C LEU A 9 -48.13 5.29 13.58
N PHE A 10 -47.93 5.00 12.30
CA PHE A 10 -47.08 5.80 11.44
C PHE A 10 -47.63 7.22 11.24
N GLY A 11 -48.93 7.33 10.96
CA GLY A 11 -49.62 8.62 10.84
C GLY A 11 -49.55 9.45 12.11
N GLN A 12 -49.70 8.80 13.28
CA GLN A 12 -49.60 9.46 14.58
C GLN A 12 -48.17 9.89 14.88
N GLY A 13 -47.15 9.10 14.48
CA GLY A 13 -45.73 9.46 14.55
C GLY A 13 -45.41 10.72 13.77
N ILE A 14 -45.85 10.81 12.50
CA ILE A 14 -45.65 12.00 11.67
C ILE A 14 -46.30 13.23 12.29
N ARG A 15 -47.54 13.08 12.78
CA ARG A 15 -48.24 14.19 13.42
C ARG A 15 -47.51 14.70 14.66
N ASN A 16 -46.92 13.80 15.47
CA ASN A 16 -46.14 14.17 16.66
C ASN A 16 -44.86 14.93 16.28
N VAL A 17 -44.20 14.55 15.20
CA VAL A 17 -43.02 15.28 14.64
C VAL A 17 -43.41 16.72 14.30
N TRP A 18 -44.55 16.93 13.64
CA TRP A 18 -45.03 18.26 13.28
C TRP A 18 -45.49 19.09 14.50
N THR A 19 -46.09 18.46 15.49
CA THR A 19 -46.55 19.14 16.71
C THR A 19 -45.36 19.60 17.55
N ASN A 20 -44.30 18.77 17.64
CA ASN A 20 -43.08 19.04 18.42
C ASN A 20 -41.89 19.39 17.49
N ARG A 21 -42.15 20.22 16.47
CA ARG A 21 -41.17 20.52 15.42
C ARG A 21 -39.80 20.99 15.91
N VAL A 22 -39.72 21.76 16.99
CA VAL A 22 -38.46 22.25 17.55
C VAL A 22 -37.59 21.11 18.11
N MET A 23 -38.23 20.23 18.94
CA MET A 23 -37.53 19.06 19.50
C MET A 23 -37.16 18.07 18.41
N SER A 24 -38.05 17.84 17.44
CA SER A 24 -37.79 16.94 16.32
C SER A 24 -36.65 17.46 15.43
N PHE A 25 -36.60 18.77 15.18
CA PHE A 25 -35.52 19.39 14.43
C PHE A 25 -34.18 19.31 15.17
N ALA A 26 -34.17 19.55 16.48
CA ALA A 26 -32.96 19.40 17.29
C ALA A 26 -32.43 17.96 17.26
N SER A 27 -33.31 16.97 17.40
CA SER A 27 -32.94 15.53 17.32
C SER A 27 -32.40 15.17 15.94
N PHE A 28 -33.01 15.69 14.87
CA PHE A 28 -32.55 15.50 13.50
C PHE A 28 -31.15 16.09 13.29
N CYS A 29 -30.90 17.30 13.78
CA CYS A 29 -29.57 17.93 13.70
C CYS A 29 -28.50 17.10 14.44
N ILE A 30 -28.80 16.58 15.61
CA ILE A 30 -27.88 15.73 16.37
C ILE A 30 -27.55 14.47 15.58
N LEU A 31 -28.56 13.79 15.04
CA LEU A 31 -28.35 12.59 14.21
C LEU A 31 -27.53 12.91 12.96
N MET A 32 -27.83 14.00 12.28
CA MET A 32 -27.12 14.44 11.08
C MET A 32 -25.64 14.72 11.37
N VAL A 33 -25.34 15.45 12.46
CA VAL A 33 -23.97 15.72 12.88
C VAL A 33 -23.24 14.42 13.26
N SER A 34 -23.91 13.53 13.99
CA SER A 34 -23.33 12.24 14.37
C SER A 34 -22.97 11.38 13.16
N LEU A 35 -23.88 11.27 12.18
CA LEU A 35 -23.62 10.52 10.94
C LEU A 35 -22.50 11.18 10.10
N LEU A 36 -22.45 12.51 10.07
CA LEU A 36 -21.41 13.25 9.38
C LEU A 36 -20.04 12.99 10.01
N LEU A 37 -19.94 12.99 11.33
CA LEU A 37 -18.70 12.68 12.05
C LEU A 37 -18.24 11.23 11.81
N VAL A 38 -19.16 10.27 11.82
CA VAL A 38 -18.84 8.86 11.53
C VAL A 38 -18.37 8.74 10.07
N GLY A 39 -19.08 9.32 9.11
CA GLY A 39 -18.69 9.30 7.70
C GLY A 39 -17.33 9.96 7.47
N PHE A 40 -17.09 11.10 8.08
CA PHE A 40 -15.80 11.77 8.04
C PHE A 40 -14.67 10.90 8.62
N SER A 41 -14.91 10.27 9.77
CA SER A 41 -13.92 9.40 10.41
C SER A 41 -13.52 8.22 9.52
N VAL A 42 -14.49 7.57 8.87
CA VAL A 42 -14.24 6.46 7.95
C VAL A 42 -13.43 6.92 6.73
N LEU A 43 -13.84 8.04 6.09
CA LEU A 43 -13.13 8.61 4.95
C LEU A 43 -11.71 9.05 5.34
N PHE A 44 -11.56 9.69 6.49
CA PHE A 44 -10.27 10.13 6.98
C PHE A 44 -9.32 8.94 7.21
N THR A 45 -9.80 7.88 7.87
CA THR A 45 -9.00 6.67 8.09
C THR A 45 -8.57 6.01 6.78
N ALA A 46 -9.48 5.91 5.81
CA ALA A 46 -9.17 5.34 4.50
C ALA A 46 -8.11 6.16 3.74
N ASN A 47 -8.19 7.49 3.78
CA ASN A 47 -7.22 8.37 3.15
C ASN A 47 -5.85 8.34 3.85
N ILE A 48 -5.83 8.32 5.18
CA ILE A 48 -4.59 8.20 5.96
C ILE A 48 -3.86 6.89 5.63
N ASN A 49 -4.57 5.77 5.59
CA ASN A 49 -3.96 4.47 5.27
C ASN A 49 -3.36 4.46 3.86
N ARG A 50 -4.03 5.08 2.89
CA ARG A 50 -3.49 5.25 1.53
C ARG A 50 -2.23 6.10 1.53
N PHE A 51 -2.25 7.23 2.24
CA PHE A 51 -1.12 8.15 2.35
C PHE A 51 0.11 7.50 3.03
N ILE A 52 -0.12 6.71 4.10
CA ILE A 52 0.94 5.94 4.76
C ILE A 52 1.54 4.91 3.79
N GLY A 53 0.71 4.23 2.99
CA GLY A 53 1.17 3.28 1.97
C GLY A 53 2.05 3.96 0.91
N GLU A 54 1.68 5.14 0.43
CA GLU A 54 2.47 5.91 -0.54
C GLU A 54 3.81 6.38 0.04
N ILE A 55 3.84 6.81 1.31
CA ILE A 55 5.10 7.18 1.98
C ILE A 55 5.99 5.95 2.17
N ALA A 56 5.42 4.83 2.59
CA ALA A 56 6.17 3.60 2.79
C ALA A 56 6.83 3.10 1.49
N SER A 57 6.14 3.19 0.36
CA SER A 57 6.69 2.81 -0.94
C SER A 57 7.81 3.74 -1.43
N LYS A 58 7.76 5.02 -1.07
CA LYS A 58 8.82 5.99 -1.42
C LYS A 58 10.13 5.78 -0.66
N ASN A 59 10.12 5.01 0.41
CA ASN A 59 11.30 4.68 1.23
C ASN A 59 11.91 3.33 0.86
N GLU A 60 11.35 2.64 -0.11
CA GLU A 60 11.73 1.29 -0.51
C GLU A 60 12.57 1.34 -1.79
N VAL A 61 13.68 0.60 -1.82
CA VAL A 61 14.57 0.45 -2.97
C VAL A 61 14.66 -1.04 -3.27
N GLU A 62 14.52 -1.43 -4.52
CA GLU A 62 14.68 -2.81 -4.97
C GLU A 62 16.04 -2.96 -5.65
N ILE A 63 16.80 -3.97 -5.22
CA ILE A 63 18.14 -4.30 -5.72
C ILE A 63 18.01 -5.66 -6.39
N PHE A 64 18.11 -5.70 -7.71
CA PHE A 64 18.04 -6.93 -8.49
C PHE A 64 19.44 -7.51 -8.63
N LEU A 65 19.55 -8.81 -8.42
CA LEU A 65 20.80 -9.55 -8.48
C LEU A 65 21.02 -10.19 -9.85
N ASN A 66 22.28 -10.47 -10.19
CA ASN A 66 22.60 -11.25 -11.38
C ASN A 66 22.24 -12.73 -11.17
N ASP A 67 21.78 -13.41 -12.23
CA ASP A 67 21.32 -14.80 -12.20
C ASP A 67 22.36 -15.83 -11.70
N ASN A 68 23.64 -15.50 -11.75
CA ASN A 68 24.74 -16.38 -11.34
C ASN A 68 25.26 -16.08 -9.92
N THR A 69 24.50 -15.35 -9.10
CA THR A 69 24.91 -15.02 -7.73
C THR A 69 24.78 -16.26 -6.83
N THR A 70 25.84 -16.60 -6.13
CA THR A 70 25.85 -17.75 -5.22
C THR A 70 25.08 -17.45 -3.95
N ASP A 71 24.45 -18.47 -3.33
CA ASP A 71 23.69 -18.33 -2.07
C ASP A 71 24.56 -17.72 -0.96
N GLU A 72 25.85 -18.10 -0.90
CA GLU A 72 26.79 -17.56 0.07
C GLU A 72 27.00 -16.07 -0.11
N TYR A 73 27.04 -15.58 -1.36
CA TYR A 73 27.15 -14.15 -1.64
C TYR A 73 25.85 -13.41 -1.32
N ILE A 74 24.70 -14.00 -1.63
CA ILE A 74 23.37 -13.48 -1.26
C ILE A 74 23.34 -13.24 0.27
N ASP A 75 23.66 -14.22 1.08
CA ASP A 75 23.64 -14.10 2.54
C ASP A 75 24.62 -13.03 3.05
N SER A 76 25.81 -12.98 2.48
CA SER A 76 26.82 -11.97 2.85
C SER A 76 26.37 -10.55 2.50
N MET A 77 25.75 -10.37 1.33
CA MET A 77 25.19 -9.11 0.88
C MET A 77 24.03 -8.66 1.76
N GLY A 78 23.11 -9.58 2.09
CA GLY A 78 22.01 -9.29 3.03
C GLY A 78 22.51 -8.80 4.38
N THR A 79 23.61 -9.38 4.88
CA THR A 79 24.26 -8.93 6.12
C THR A 79 24.90 -7.56 5.96
N ALA A 80 25.57 -7.30 4.85
CA ALA A 80 26.19 -6.02 4.56
C ALA A 80 25.12 -4.90 4.45
N LEU A 81 24.02 -5.15 3.75
CA LEU A 81 22.89 -4.22 3.63
C LEU A 81 22.27 -3.88 4.99
N LYS A 82 22.06 -4.88 5.86
CA LYS A 82 21.53 -4.67 7.22
C LYS A 82 22.43 -3.78 8.08
N ASN A 83 23.73 -3.83 7.86
CA ASN A 83 24.70 -3.04 8.60
C ASN A 83 24.88 -1.60 8.09
N MET A 84 24.25 -1.23 6.97
CA MET A 84 24.32 0.13 6.46
C MET A 84 23.58 1.12 7.35
N PRO A 85 24.17 2.29 7.66
CA PRO A 85 23.60 3.25 8.62
C PRO A 85 22.20 3.73 8.28
N ASN A 86 21.92 3.92 6.97
CA ASN A 86 20.63 4.46 6.50
C ASN A 86 19.61 3.38 6.16
N VAL A 87 19.92 2.10 6.30
CA VAL A 87 19.01 0.99 6.04
C VAL A 87 18.26 0.64 7.33
N SER A 88 16.93 0.56 7.26
CA SER A 88 16.06 0.21 8.39
C SER A 88 15.60 -1.23 8.33
N ASP A 89 15.38 -1.76 7.13
CA ASP A 89 14.87 -3.12 6.92
C ASP A 89 15.44 -3.69 5.62
N VAL A 90 15.66 -5.00 5.58
CA VAL A 90 16.18 -5.74 4.43
C VAL A 90 15.44 -7.04 4.32
N VAL A 91 14.73 -7.22 3.21
CA VAL A 91 13.97 -8.44 2.91
C VAL A 91 14.49 -9.01 1.60
N PHE A 92 14.85 -10.30 1.61
CA PHE A 92 15.19 -11.03 0.40
C PHE A 92 13.92 -11.54 -0.28
N TYR A 93 13.85 -11.37 -1.58
CA TYR A 93 12.80 -11.90 -2.45
C TYR A 93 13.43 -12.82 -3.47
N SER A 94 13.14 -14.09 -3.38
CA SER A 94 13.56 -15.02 -4.42
C SER A 94 12.78 -14.75 -5.71
N LYS A 95 13.32 -15.17 -6.84
CA LYS A 95 12.66 -15.06 -8.15
C LYS A 95 11.26 -15.65 -8.16
N GLU A 96 11.03 -16.79 -7.44
CA GLU A 96 9.73 -17.43 -7.32
C GLU A 96 8.73 -16.54 -6.55
N GLN A 97 9.17 -15.94 -5.46
CA GLN A 97 8.35 -15.01 -4.68
C GLN A 97 8.04 -13.74 -5.47
N GLY A 98 9.04 -13.18 -6.14
CA GLY A 98 8.89 -12.03 -7.01
C GLY A 98 7.87 -12.27 -8.13
N PHE A 99 7.97 -13.40 -8.79
CA PHE A 99 7.04 -13.83 -9.82
C PHE A 99 5.61 -14.01 -9.29
N ALA A 100 5.44 -14.70 -8.15
CA ALA A 100 4.15 -14.92 -7.53
C ALA A 100 3.46 -13.62 -7.12
N ASP A 101 4.20 -12.70 -6.50
CA ASP A 101 3.71 -11.38 -6.08
C ASP A 101 3.31 -10.51 -7.27
N TYR A 102 4.09 -10.55 -8.35
CA TYR A 102 3.81 -9.80 -9.57
C TYR A 102 2.53 -10.33 -10.26
N LYS A 103 2.40 -11.65 -10.33
CA LYS A 103 1.21 -12.33 -10.86
C LYS A 103 -0.05 -11.99 -10.07
N ALA A 104 0.06 -11.90 -8.74
CA ALA A 104 -1.07 -11.58 -7.85
C ALA A 104 -1.55 -10.11 -7.97
N LYS A 105 -0.68 -9.19 -8.39
CA LYS A 105 -0.99 -7.75 -8.51
C LYS A 105 -1.56 -7.34 -9.88
N MET A 106 -1.42 -8.15 -10.89
CA MET A 106 -1.90 -7.84 -12.25
C MET A 106 -3.28 -8.43 -12.53
N GLU A 107 -4.26 -7.59 -12.84
CA GLU A 107 -5.55 -7.98 -13.43
C GLU A 107 -5.32 -8.38 -14.89
N ASN A 108 -5.30 -9.59 -15.27
CA ASN A 108 -4.99 -10.19 -16.59
C ASN A 108 -3.56 -10.75 -16.71
N ALA A 109 -3.01 -11.20 -15.60
CA ALA A 109 -1.67 -11.76 -15.55
C ALA A 109 -1.48 -12.93 -16.55
N GLU A 110 -2.49 -13.78 -16.76
CA GLU A 110 -2.37 -14.99 -17.58
C GLU A 110 -1.92 -14.72 -19.02
N SER A 111 -2.50 -13.74 -19.70
CA SER A 111 -2.15 -13.44 -21.10
C SER A 111 -0.79 -12.77 -21.27
N ILE A 112 -0.32 -12.07 -20.23
CA ILE A 112 0.98 -11.37 -20.22
C ILE A 112 2.08 -12.40 -19.93
N PHE A 113 1.87 -13.29 -18.99
CA PHE A 113 2.85 -14.30 -18.59
C PHE A 113 3.03 -15.43 -19.63
N GLU A 114 2.01 -15.73 -20.43
CA GLU A 114 2.19 -16.59 -21.64
C GLU A 114 3.19 -16.01 -22.65
N SER A 115 3.38 -14.69 -22.64
CA SER A 115 4.29 -14.00 -23.57
C SER A 115 5.68 -13.70 -22.99
N ILE A 116 5.80 -13.59 -21.65
CA ILE A 116 7.06 -13.19 -20.98
C ILE A 116 7.91 -14.41 -20.61
N GLY A 117 7.31 -15.59 -20.46
CA GLY A 117 8.01 -16.81 -20.06
C GLY A 117 7.73 -17.23 -18.62
N ASP A 118 8.58 -18.11 -18.11
CA ASP A 118 8.45 -18.72 -16.79
C ASP A 118 9.19 -17.95 -15.68
N GLU A 119 9.19 -18.49 -14.48
CA GLU A 119 9.85 -17.96 -13.28
C GLU A 119 11.34 -17.64 -13.47
N SER A 120 11.99 -18.30 -14.44
CA SER A 120 13.43 -18.13 -14.71
C SER A 120 13.80 -16.74 -15.27
N THR A 121 12.82 -15.97 -15.74
CA THR A 121 13.01 -14.63 -16.28
C THR A 121 13.12 -13.55 -15.17
N PHE A 122 12.70 -13.88 -13.94
CA PHE A 122 12.78 -12.98 -12.81
C PHE A 122 14.10 -13.13 -12.06
N PRO A 123 14.83 -12.04 -11.79
CA PRO A 123 16.01 -12.10 -10.94
C PRO A 123 15.63 -12.16 -9.45
N ASP A 124 16.53 -12.71 -8.65
CA ASP A 124 16.49 -12.54 -7.20
C ASP A 124 16.66 -11.05 -6.84
N ALA A 125 16.02 -10.62 -5.77
CA ALA A 125 16.04 -9.23 -5.37
C ALA A 125 16.13 -9.03 -3.86
N TYR A 126 16.74 -7.94 -3.44
CA TYR A 126 16.60 -7.40 -2.10
C TYR A 126 15.70 -6.18 -2.13
N LYS A 127 14.70 -6.15 -1.24
CA LYS A 127 13.93 -4.95 -0.91
C LYS A 127 14.47 -4.36 0.37
N ILE A 128 14.95 -3.14 0.29
CA ILE A 128 15.47 -2.41 1.44
C ILE A 128 14.59 -1.21 1.73
N LYS A 129 14.43 -0.87 3.01
CA LYS A 129 13.82 0.38 3.45
C LYS A 129 14.87 1.30 4.02
N VAL A 130 14.85 2.55 3.59
CA VAL A 130 15.75 3.58 4.13
C VAL A 130 15.10 4.32 5.27
N LYS A 131 15.91 4.74 6.27
CA LYS A 131 15.48 5.56 7.41
C LYS A 131 15.21 6.99 7.00
N ASP A 132 16.08 7.53 6.16
CA ASP A 132 16.08 8.93 5.72
C ASP A 132 16.13 8.98 4.19
N VAL A 133 15.01 9.40 3.59
CA VAL A 133 14.84 9.49 2.13
C VAL A 133 15.79 10.53 1.52
N SER A 134 16.16 11.58 2.27
CA SER A 134 17.11 12.58 1.78
C SER A 134 18.51 12.01 1.50
N LYS A 135 18.85 10.92 2.17
CA LYS A 135 20.11 10.17 2.01
C LYS A 135 20.02 8.97 1.08
N MET A 136 18.85 8.73 0.48
CA MET A 136 18.62 7.56 -0.39
C MET A 136 19.60 7.51 -1.55
N GLY A 137 19.84 8.61 -2.26
CA GLY A 137 20.78 8.66 -3.37
C GLY A 137 22.22 8.28 -2.98
N ALA A 138 22.69 8.74 -1.80
CA ALA A 138 24.00 8.34 -1.28
C ALA A 138 24.04 6.85 -0.94
N THR A 139 22.95 6.32 -0.35
CA THR A 139 22.82 4.89 -0.02
C THR A 139 22.82 4.03 -1.29
N ILE A 140 22.08 4.42 -2.32
CA ILE A 140 22.04 3.74 -3.63
C ILE A 140 23.44 3.74 -4.28
N THR A 141 24.15 4.87 -4.23
CA THR A 141 25.50 4.97 -4.75
C THR A 141 26.48 4.04 -4.03
N GLU A 142 26.31 3.84 -2.73
CA GLU A 142 27.14 2.93 -1.94
C GLU A 142 26.80 1.46 -2.25
N ILE A 143 25.52 1.13 -2.36
CA ILE A 143 25.05 -0.20 -2.77
C ILE A 143 25.55 -0.54 -4.19
N GLY A 144 25.48 0.40 -5.14
CA GLY A 144 25.91 0.19 -6.50
C GLY A 144 27.41 -0.11 -6.69
N LYS A 145 28.23 0.01 -5.63
CA LYS A 145 29.63 -0.42 -5.62
C LYS A 145 29.80 -1.91 -5.29
N MET A 146 28.75 -2.57 -4.84
CA MET A 146 28.76 -4.01 -4.56
C MET A 146 28.75 -4.78 -5.87
N GLU A 147 29.37 -5.96 -5.86
CA GLU A 147 29.38 -6.87 -7.01
C GLU A 147 28.04 -7.59 -7.18
N ASN A 148 27.82 -8.19 -8.34
CA ASN A 148 26.65 -9.03 -8.65
C ASN A 148 25.29 -8.32 -8.59
N ILE A 149 25.25 -6.99 -8.73
CA ILE A 149 24.02 -6.22 -8.90
C ILE A 149 23.71 -6.09 -10.40
N TYR A 150 22.50 -6.51 -10.78
CA TYR A 150 21.98 -6.31 -12.13
C TYR A 150 21.44 -4.89 -12.32
N SER A 151 20.55 -4.47 -11.41
CA SER A 151 19.99 -3.12 -11.41
C SER A 151 19.48 -2.73 -10.02
N ILE A 152 19.37 -1.43 -9.81
CA ILE A 152 18.76 -0.86 -8.60
C ILE A 152 17.59 -0.01 -9.06
N SER A 153 16.37 -0.28 -8.55
CA SER A 153 15.16 0.49 -8.84
C SER A 153 14.90 1.47 -7.71
N ASP A 154 14.90 2.76 -8.03
CA ASP A 154 14.51 3.85 -7.12
C ASP A 154 13.08 4.31 -7.49
N PRO A 155 12.18 4.53 -6.53
CA PRO A 155 10.87 5.15 -6.79
C PRO A 155 10.94 6.50 -7.53
N LYS A 156 12.08 7.18 -7.51
CA LYS A 156 12.28 8.44 -8.25
C LYS A 156 12.48 8.23 -9.76
N ASP A 157 13.07 7.12 -10.17
CA ASP A 157 13.29 6.83 -11.59
C ASP A 157 11.96 6.70 -12.35
N PHE A 158 10.89 6.24 -11.69
CA PHE A 158 9.54 6.21 -12.27
C PHE A 158 8.91 7.60 -12.43
N ALA A 159 9.24 8.56 -11.58
CA ALA A 159 8.71 9.91 -11.67
C ALA A 159 9.34 10.69 -12.85
N ASP A 160 10.60 10.45 -13.15
CA ASP A 160 11.34 11.09 -14.26
C ASP A 160 10.97 10.51 -15.64
N LEU A 161 10.42 9.28 -15.68
CA LEU A 161 9.92 8.66 -16.92
C LEU A 161 8.54 9.18 -17.34
N LEU A 162 7.81 9.89 -16.45
CA LEU A 162 6.46 10.41 -16.67
C LEU A 162 6.43 11.94 -16.92
N THR A 163 7.57 12.61 -16.92
CA THR A 163 7.72 14.03 -17.23
C THR A 163 8.39 14.26 -18.58
#